data_0031fe81a5641c7906c81d7cc9d77c8b
#
_entry.id   0031fe81a5641c7906c81d7cc9d77c8b
#
_cell.length_a   1.000
_cell.length_b   1.000
_cell.length_c   1.000
_cell.angle_alpha   90.00
_cell.angle_beta   90.00
_cell.angle_gamma   90.00
#
_symmetry.space_group_name_H-M   'P 1'
#
loop_
_entity.id
_entity.type
_entity.pdbx_description
1 polymer ?
#
loop_
_entity_poly.entity_id
_entity_poly.type
_entity_poly.pdbx_seq_one_letter_code
_entity_poly.pdbx_strand_id
1 'polypeptide(L)'
;MSHQSGATVLGVILMTQTHSMRSRVLRRVGVAVATAIAISTVASTGSQAAANPSAAKYGGEVKVGIFDTFPGFCVGNNPANSALMATRSIYETLFERTVGGDYVGLLASSGTPSADLKTWTITLREGITFHDGAAFNAAAVVTNYQAITGLIAAGAYAAGGLAGYASKGYTVGTAVAFAANIKSFSAKSTYVVEFVLDRAQNDFLGTLYASGRGFMRSPAQFASSTTCASSPVGTGPFKFVSYTSDELIVAKNASYWRTDPNTNAALPYLDKITFKNVKEGSQRAAAVRTGTLDAGMFTAGSEATFIKDLRLRKSVATEYKSPVEYYPSLWLNQGKPGSPFANKNARLALLTCIDRVNYAKVRGKGETTVAKSLVGPKSDMYSTSGFSKFDVKASKAYVAAYMKETGKTSLTFSMPSDQSSASQANAKFLLEQWKKCGITANVVVEESAVIIAKAFNAAPKVAAGEYYNAYDMIPILLFEGTDVTFNLPFVVTNAFPATSTSPVKALFQNSVGVVLSLNHHSDTAVDTIFYAGQAAQTRTGAKVKYKEGTTYLQTNGFMGSINHIYYSLLTTKKLAGIGSLQLVKGKTQRVVTNFGIDWTGVYKTA
;
A
#
# COMPACT_ATOMS: atom_id res chain seq x y z
N MET A 1 -45.57 -54.55 -12.91
CA MET A 1 -45.41 -54.42 -14.37
C MET A 1 -44.04 -53.82 -14.57
N SER A 2 -42.96 -54.59 -14.69
CA SER A 2 -42.40 -55.27 -15.87
C SER A 2 -41.95 -54.24 -16.93
N HIS A 3 -40.75 -54.12 -17.41
CA HIS A 3 -39.55 -54.94 -17.58
C HIS A 3 -38.39 -53.99 -17.94
N GLN A 4 -37.15 -54.16 -17.46
CA GLN A 4 -36.03 -54.88 -18.08
C GLN A 4 -35.60 -54.26 -19.43
N SER A 5 -34.38 -54.10 -19.82
CA SER A 5 -33.05 -54.63 -19.45
C SER A 5 -32.09 -54.16 -20.54
N GLY A 6 -30.83 -54.28 -20.31
CA GLY A 6 -29.88 -54.37 -21.40
C GLY A 6 -28.50 -53.74 -21.11
N ALA A 7 -27.70 -54.51 -20.48
CA ALA A 7 -26.26 -54.46 -20.32
C ALA A 7 -25.53 -54.94 -21.58
N THR A 8 -24.25 -54.59 -21.73
CA THR A 8 -23.10 -55.42 -22.14
C THR A 8 -21.91 -54.51 -22.43
N VAL A 9 -20.84 -54.45 -21.69
CA VAL A 9 -19.71 -55.31 -21.32
C VAL A 9 -18.55 -55.34 -22.34
N LEU A 10 -17.36 -55.17 -21.76
CA LEU A 10 -15.98 -55.54 -22.14
C LEU A 10 -15.28 -54.66 -23.20
N GLY A 11 -14.00 -54.24 -23.00
CA GLY A 11 -12.86 -55.02 -22.70
C GLY A 11 -11.63 -54.25 -22.21
N VAL A 12 -11.07 -54.86 -21.26
CA VAL A 12 -9.75 -54.61 -20.63
C VAL A 12 -8.66 -55.18 -21.54
N ILE A 13 -7.51 -54.47 -21.68
CA ILE A 13 -6.20 -55.13 -21.77
C ILE A 13 -5.17 -54.28 -21.04
N LEU A 14 -4.68 -54.81 -19.93
CA LEU A 14 -3.37 -54.52 -19.31
C LEU A 14 -2.26 -55.17 -20.15
N MET A 15 -1.11 -54.56 -20.22
CA MET A 15 0.15 -55.30 -20.09
C MET A 15 1.27 -54.39 -19.55
N THR A 16 1.76 -54.81 -18.43
CA THR A 16 2.99 -54.53 -17.70
C THR A 16 4.22 -55.14 -18.37
N GLN A 17 5.39 -54.53 -18.20
CA GLN A 17 6.67 -55.11 -17.72
C GLN A 17 7.83 -54.17 -18.06
N THR A 18 8.48 -53.60 -17.10
CA THR A 18 9.63 -53.92 -16.21
C THR A 18 10.92 -54.46 -16.87
N HIS A 19 11.98 -53.89 -16.36
CA HIS A 19 13.38 -54.32 -16.23
C HIS A 19 14.37 -53.53 -17.11
N SER A 20 15.29 -52.89 -16.57
CA SER A 20 16.35 -52.97 -15.55
C SER A 20 17.74 -53.10 -16.16
N MET A 21 18.63 -52.32 -15.56
CA MET A 21 20.07 -52.54 -15.31
C MET A 21 21.12 -52.26 -16.38
N ARG A 22 21.94 -51.28 -16.00
CA ARG A 22 23.42 -51.31 -15.77
C ARG A 22 24.33 -51.79 -16.92
N SER A 23 25.29 -51.00 -17.40
CA SER A 23 26.63 -50.86 -16.84
C SER A 23 27.69 -50.48 -17.88
N ARG A 24 28.56 -49.56 -17.49
CA ARG A 24 30.03 -49.51 -17.63
C ARG A 24 30.74 -49.56 -19.00
N VAL A 25 31.42 -48.44 -19.27
CA VAL A 25 32.88 -48.28 -19.42
C VAL A 25 33.53 -48.86 -20.66
N LEU A 26 34.14 -48.04 -21.50
CA LEU A 26 35.61 -47.94 -21.70
C LEU A 26 35.96 -47.16 -22.99
N ARG A 27 36.91 -46.27 -22.81
CA ARG A 27 37.82 -45.61 -23.74
C ARG A 27 38.14 -46.33 -25.05
N ARG A 28 38.27 -45.55 -26.12
CA ARG A 28 39.54 -45.54 -26.93
C ARG A 28 39.62 -44.31 -27.85
N VAL A 29 40.79 -43.76 -27.90
CA VAL A 29 41.31 -42.67 -28.70
C VAL A 29 41.39 -43.11 -30.18
N GLY A 30 41.02 -42.22 -31.08
CA GLY A 30 41.30 -42.37 -32.51
C GLY A 30 41.36 -40.99 -33.17
N VAL A 31 42.58 -40.52 -33.46
CA VAL A 31 42.84 -39.33 -34.27
C VAL A 31 42.53 -39.68 -35.72
N ALA A 32 41.68 -38.92 -36.37
CA ALA A 32 41.56 -38.86 -37.82
C ALA A 32 41.41 -37.40 -38.24
N VAL A 33 42.41 -36.86 -38.89
CA VAL A 33 42.40 -35.60 -39.62
C VAL A 33 41.53 -35.80 -40.86
N ALA A 34 40.46 -35.04 -40.98
CA ALA A 34 39.75 -34.88 -42.23
C ALA A 34 39.40 -33.40 -42.41
N THR A 35 40.00 -32.82 -43.40
CA THR A 35 39.73 -31.50 -43.97
C THR A 35 38.28 -31.44 -44.39
N ALA A 36 37.47 -30.59 -43.75
CA ALA A 36 36.13 -30.30 -44.16
C ALA A 36 35.96 -28.82 -44.45
N ILE A 37 35.53 -28.55 -45.62
CA ILE A 37 35.15 -27.29 -46.21
C ILE A 37 34.08 -26.62 -45.31
N ALA A 38 34.38 -25.44 -44.78
CA ALA A 38 33.43 -24.62 -44.02
C ALA A 38 32.38 -24.05 -44.98
N ILE A 39 31.20 -24.66 -45.01
CA ILE A 39 29.99 -23.99 -45.43
C ILE A 39 29.46 -23.25 -44.20
N SER A 40 29.73 -21.96 -44.12
CA SER A 40 29.16 -21.06 -43.14
C SER A 40 27.66 -20.87 -43.43
N THR A 41 26.84 -21.75 -42.86
CA THR A 41 25.44 -21.42 -42.65
C THR A 41 25.41 -20.37 -41.53
N VAL A 42 25.24 -19.12 -41.91
CA VAL A 42 24.83 -18.05 -41.01
C VAL A 42 23.46 -18.45 -40.48
N ALA A 43 23.43 -19.14 -39.34
CA ALA A 43 22.26 -19.19 -38.52
C ALA A 43 22.05 -17.75 -38.02
N SER A 44 21.19 -17.01 -38.68
CA SER A 44 20.62 -15.79 -38.15
C SER A 44 19.84 -16.17 -36.87
N THR A 45 20.56 -16.19 -35.75
CA THR A 45 19.89 -15.98 -34.46
C THR A 45 19.23 -14.63 -34.61
N GLY A 46 17.93 -14.65 -34.88
CA GLY A 46 17.08 -13.49 -34.79
C GLY A 46 17.18 -12.97 -33.35
N SER A 47 18.21 -12.16 -33.12
CA SER A 47 18.15 -11.14 -32.11
C SER A 47 16.86 -10.38 -32.46
N GLN A 48 15.80 -10.61 -31.71
CA GLN A 48 14.73 -9.65 -31.64
C GLN A 48 15.39 -8.36 -31.16
N ALA A 49 15.83 -7.55 -32.09
CA ALA A 49 16.18 -6.18 -31.86
C ALA A 49 14.95 -5.61 -31.12
N ALA A 50 15.14 -5.31 -29.85
CA ALA A 50 14.16 -4.52 -29.12
C ALA A 50 13.85 -3.33 -30.02
N ALA A 51 12.62 -3.28 -30.51
CA ALA A 51 12.19 -2.25 -31.44
C ALA A 51 12.62 -0.92 -30.85
N ASN A 52 13.44 -0.21 -31.59
CA ASN A 52 13.98 1.08 -31.18
C ASN A 52 12.78 2.02 -30.95
N PRO A 53 12.48 2.45 -29.72
CA PRO A 53 11.24 3.15 -29.42
C PRO A 53 11.24 4.61 -29.89
N SER A 54 12.04 4.94 -30.86
CA SER A 54 12.61 6.28 -31.02
C SER A 54 11.74 7.36 -31.66
N ALA A 55 10.67 7.09 -32.36
CA ALA A 55 10.00 8.20 -33.05
C ALA A 55 8.49 8.37 -32.77
N ALA A 56 7.79 7.34 -32.35
CA ALA A 56 6.33 7.34 -32.33
C ALA A 56 5.70 7.58 -30.95
N LYS A 57 6.47 7.94 -29.92
CA LYS A 57 6.00 7.89 -28.53
C LYS A 57 5.67 9.22 -27.90
N TYR A 58 6.17 10.31 -28.47
CA TYR A 58 5.91 11.63 -27.91
C TYR A 58 4.56 12.15 -28.32
N GLY A 59 3.92 12.79 -27.35
CA GLY A 59 2.68 13.50 -27.58
C GLY A 59 1.43 12.80 -27.04
N GLY A 60 0.35 13.49 -27.14
CA GLY A 60 -0.99 13.02 -26.85
C GLY A 60 -1.43 13.20 -25.40
N GLU A 61 -2.74 13.11 -25.21
CA GLU A 61 -3.43 13.19 -23.93
C GLU A 61 -3.96 11.82 -23.54
N VAL A 62 -3.88 11.51 -22.23
CA VAL A 62 -4.48 10.31 -21.61
C VAL A 62 -5.55 10.73 -20.61
N LYS A 63 -6.72 10.10 -20.68
CA LYS A 63 -7.83 10.27 -19.73
C LYS A 63 -7.93 9.05 -18.84
N VAL A 64 -7.78 9.26 -17.52
CA VAL A 64 -7.74 8.20 -16.51
C VAL A 64 -8.90 8.33 -15.54
N GLY A 65 -9.76 7.31 -15.46
CA GLY A 65 -10.82 7.25 -14.45
C GLY A 65 -10.29 6.82 -13.09
N ILE A 66 -10.50 7.66 -12.07
CA ILE A 66 -10.22 7.36 -10.67
C ILE A 66 -11.51 7.37 -9.86
N PHE A 67 -11.51 6.76 -8.68
CA PHE A 67 -12.72 6.65 -7.83
C PHE A 67 -12.64 7.45 -6.53
N ASP A 68 -11.44 7.89 -6.13
CA ASP A 68 -11.26 8.74 -4.96
C ASP A 68 -11.28 10.21 -5.33
N THR A 69 -11.78 11.03 -4.42
CA THR A 69 -11.64 12.49 -4.50
C THR A 69 -10.23 12.91 -4.08
N PHE A 70 -9.76 14.01 -4.65
CA PHE A 70 -8.50 14.61 -4.23
C PHE A 70 -8.72 15.38 -2.92
N PRO A 71 -7.91 15.11 -1.88
CA PRO A 71 -8.03 15.83 -0.61
C PRO A 71 -7.34 17.19 -0.62
N GLY A 72 -6.77 17.60 -1.76
CA GLY A 72 -5.86 18.74 -1.89
C GLY A 72 -4.39 18.34 -1.86
N PHE A 73 -3.49 19.32 -1.85
CA PHE A 73 -2.05 19.10 -2.07
C PHE A 73 -1.15 19.50 -0.90
N CYS A 74 -1.73 19.97 0.20
CA CYS A 74 -0.98 20.31 1.42
C CYS A 74 -0.39 19.06 2.08
N VAL A 75 0.61 19.23 2.95
CA VAL A 75 1.30 18.12 3.64
C VAL A 75 0.35 17.24 4.43
N GLY A 76 -0.66 17.84 5.08
CA GLY A 76 -1.68 17.10 5.83
C GLY A 76 -2.69 16.34 4.97
N ASN A 77 -2.80 16.67 3.69
CA ASN A 77 -3.73 16.06 2.77
C ASN A 77 -3.09 14.79 2.20
N ASN A 78 -3.42 13.65 2.77
CA ASN A 78 -2.90 12.36 2.32
C ASN A 78 -3.83 11.77 1.25
N PRO A 79 -3.44 11.80 -0.03
CA PRO A 79 -4.19 11.10 -1.06
C PRO A 79 -4.17 9.61 -0.76
N ALA A 80 -5.31 8.97 -0.96
CA ALA A 80 -5.48 7.54 -0.83
C ALA A 80 -5.77 6.91 -2.19
N ASN A 81 -5.51 5.62 -2.29
CA ASN A 81 -5.90 4.80 -3.43
C ASN A 81 -5.62 5.47 -4.80
N SER A 82 -6.65 5.67 -5.61
CA SER A 82 -6.51 6.21 -6.98
C SER A 82 -6.09 7.69 -7.04
N ALA A 83 -6.41 8.50 -6.02
CA ALA A 83 -5.95 9.88 -5.95
C ALA A 83 -4.43 9.99 -5.73
N LEU A 84 -3.84 9.03 -5.01
CA LEU A 84 -2.38 8.94 -4.85
C LEU A 84 -1.68 8.75 -6.20
N MET A 85 -2.25 7.92 -7.09
CA MET A 85 -1.72 7.71 -8.45
C MET A 85 -1.60 9.03 -9.23
N ALA A 86 -2.61 9.87 -9.14
CA ALA A 86 -2.63 11.16 -9.82
C ALA A 86 -1.65 12.15 -9.17
N THR A 87 -1.62 12.23 -7.84
CA THR A 87 -0.72 13.12 -7.08
C THR A 87 0.75 12.78 -7.36
N ARG A 88 1.09 11.51 -7.55
CA ARG A 88 2.43 11.04 -7.90
C ARG A 88 2.90 11.43 -9.31
N SER A 89 2.04 11.93 -10.16
CA SER A 89 2.46 12.53 -11.43
C SER A 89 3.15 13.88 -11.24
N ILE A 90 2.84 14.58 -10.13
CA ILE A 90 3.35 15.92 -9.81
C ILE A 90 4.56 15.85 -8.87
N TYR A 91 4.49 14.95 -7.85
CA TYR A 91 5.50 14.86 -6.80
C TYR A 91 6.29 13.56 -6.88
N GLU A 92 7.52 13.65 -6.44
CA GLU A 92 8.41 12.49 -6.23
C GLU A 92 8.84 12.39 -4.76
N THR A 93 9.33 11.21 -4.40
CA THR A 93 9.84 10.88 -3.06
C THR A 93 11.36 10.76 -3.08
N LEU A 94 12.01 10.81 -1.92
CA LEU A 94 13.46 10.59 -1.83
C LEU A 94 13.85 9.18 -2.29
N PHE A 95 13.05 8.21 -1.88
CA PHE A 95 13.23 6.79 -2.24
C PHE A 95 11.96 6.26 -2.88
N GLU A 96 12.11 5.21 -3.66
CA GLU A 96 11.00 4.49 -4.28
C GLU A 96 11.11 3.01 -3.91
N ARG A 97 9.97 2.34 -3.83
CA ARG A 97 9.91 0.93 -3.52
C ARG A 97 9.87 0.09 -4.79
N THR A 98 10.73 -0.93 -4.85
CA THR A 98 10.73 -1.92 -5.94
C THR A 98 9.58 -2.91 -5.78
N VAL A 99 9.28 -3.68 -6.82
CA VAL A 99 8.32 -4.80 -6.75
C VAL A 99 8.76 -5.85 -5.72
N GLY A 100 10.07 -6.01 -5.51
CA GLY A 100 10.63 -6.93 -4.52
C GLY A 100 10.52 -6.44 -3.07
N GLY A 101 10.12 -5.18 -2.87
CA GLY A 101 9.97 -4.58 -1.54
C GLY A 101 11.18 -3.78 -1.05
N ASP A 102 12.27 -3.76 -1.82
CA ASP A 102 13.45 -2.95 -1.48
C ASP A 102 13.22 -1.48 -1.77
N TYR A 103 13.89 -0.60 -1.03
CA TYR A 103 13.90 0.82 -1.27
C TYR A 103 15.14 1.22 -2.08
N VAL A 104 14.91 1.96 -3.16
CA VAL A 104 15.97 2.47 -4.05
C VAL A 104 15.85 3.98 -4.17
N GLY A 105 16.98 4.66 -4.38
CA GLY A 105 17.00 6.10 -4.52
C GLY A 105 16.22 6.59 -5.74
N LEU A 106 15.36 7.60 -5.54
CA LEU A 106 14.68 8.36 -6.60
C LEU A 106 15.24 9.78 -6.64
N LEU A 107 14.81 10.69 -5.78
CA LEU A 107 15.43 12.01 -5.61
C LEU A 107 16.73 11.94 -4.79
N ALA A 108 16.86 10.98 -3.90
CA ALA A 108 18.13 10.62 -3.28
C ALA A 108 18.91 9.66 -4.18
N SER A 109 20.24 9.71 -4.11
CA SER A 109 21.14 8.73 -4.73
C SER A 109 21.48 7.59 -3.78
N SER A 110 21.55 7.86 -2.46
CA SER A 110 21.81 6.85 -1.43
C SER A 110 21.25 7.24 -0.07
N GLY A 111 21.10 6.23 0.80
CA GLY A 111 20.81 6.41 2.21
C GLY A 111 21.62 5.39 3.02
N THR A 112 22.47 5.86 3.93
CA THR A 112 23.43 5.04 4.68
C THR A 112 23.22 5.21 6.18
N PRO A 113 22.99 4.13 6.94
CA PRO A 113 22.89 4.20 8.39
C PRO A 113 24.24 4.22 9.07
N SER A 114 24.28 4.79 10.28
CA SER A 114 25.34 4.53 11.27
C SER A 114 25.29 3.08 11.79
N ALA A 115 26.36 2.63 12.44
CA ALA A 115 26.44 1.27 12.97
C ALA A 115 25.34 0.98 14.03
N ASP A 116 24.88 1.97 14.76
CA ASP A 116 23.81 1.85 15.76
C ASP A 116 22.39 2.05 15.17
N LEU A 117 22.28 2.27 13.84
CA LEU A 117 21.04 2.51 13.11
C LEU A 117 20.25 3.74 13.59
N LYS A 118 20.87 4.68 14.29
CA LYS A 118 20.22 5.88 14.81
C LYS A 118 20.51 7.13 14.01
N THR A 119 21.53 7.11 13.16
CA THR A 119 21.85 8.23 12.28
C THR A 119 21.84 7.76 10.85
N TRP A 120 21.12 8.47 9.98
CA TRP A 120 21.03 8.17 8.57
C TRP A 120 21.51 9.35 7.74
N THR A 121 22.51 9.09 6.90
CA THR A 121 23.01 10.06 5.92
C THR A 121 22.34 9.83 4.58
N ILE A 122 21.60 10.82 4.09
CA ILE A 122 20.88 10.77 2.82
C ILE A 122 21.59 11.69 1.83
N THR A 123 22.15 11.10 0.77
CA THR A 123 22.77 11.84 -0.33
C THR A 123 21.74 12.07 -1.42
N LEU A 124 21.56 13.30 -1.85
CA LEU A 124 20.60 13.71 -2.87
C LEU A 124 21.25 13.66 -4.26
N ARG A 125 20.42 13.58 -5.30
CA ARG A 125 20.87 13.79 -6.67
C ARG A 125 21.02 15.27 -6.93
N GLU A 126 22.00 15.62 -7.73
CA GLU A 126 22.28 16.99 -8.15
C GLU A 126 21.52 17.37 -9.43
N GLY A 127 21.37 18.65 -9.69
CA GLY A 127 20.81 19.17 -10.94
C GLY A 127 19.29 19.06 -11.08
N ILE A 128 18.59 18.61 -10.05
CA ILE A 128 17.12 18.52 -10.06
C ILE A 128 16.52 19.87 -9.68
N THR A 129 15.45 20.28 -10.37
CA THR A 129 14.67 21.47 -10.07
C THR A 129 13.21 21.12 -9.83
N PHE A 130 12.55 21.90 -9.00
CA PHE A 130 11.11 21.92 -8.89
C PHE A 130 10.45 22.56 -10.13
N HIS A 131 9.15 22.40 -10.27
CA HIS A 131 8.38 22.93 -11.41
C HIS A 131 8.43 24.46 -11.53
N ASP A 132 8.70 25.16 -10.45
CA ASP A 132 8.87 26.62 -10.36
C ASP A 132 10.32 27.08 -10.64
N GLY A 133 11.22 26.15 -10.92
CA GLY A 133 12.64 26.42 -11.19
C GLY A 133 13.52 26.45 -9.95
N ALA A 134 12.96 26.36 -8.73
CA ALA A 134 13.76 26.28 -7.52
C ALA A 134 14.60 25.00 -7.48
N ALA A 135 15.83 25.09 -6.98
CA ALA A 135 16.71 23.93 -6.87
C ALA A 135 16.21 22.93 -5.82
N PHE A 136 16.20 21.65 -6.18
CA PHE A 136 16.03 20.56 -5.22
C PHE A 136 17.37 20.29 -4.55
N ASN A 137 17.45 20.51 -3.24
CA ASN A 137 18.66 20.38 -2.44
C ASN A 137 18.36 20.03 -0.99
N ALA A 138 19.38 19.91 -0.15
CA ALA A 138 19.22 19.54 1.26
C ALA A 138 18.37 20.55 2.05
N ALA A 139 18.46 21.85 1.75
CA ALA A 139 17.63 22.86 2.40
C ALA A 139 16.15 22.65 2.07
N ALA A 140 15.82 22.33 0.82
CA ALA A 140 14.44 22.02 0.42
C ALA A 140 13.91 20.75 1.14
N VAL A 141 14.74 19.72 1.30
CA VAL A 141 14.36 18.51 2.05
C VAL A 141 14.11 18.85 3.52
N VAL A 142 15.00 19.62 4.15
CA VAL A 142 14.84 20.11 5.54
C VAL A 142 13.52 20.86 5.68
N THR A 143 13.19 21.78 4.78
CA THR A 143 11.92 22.52 4.78
C THR A 143 10.71 21.58 4.69
N ASN A 144 10.77 20.55 3.83
CA ASN A 144 9.70 19.54 3.74
C ASN A 144 9.52 18.77 5.06
N TYR A 145 10.61 18.34 5.69
CA TYR A 145 10.52 17.64 6.98
C TYR A 145 10.12 18.56 8.13
N GLN A 146 10.50 19.84 8.11
CA GLN A 146 9.94 20.82 9.04
C GLN A 146 8.42 20.93 8.90
N ALA A 147 7.91 20.95 7.66
CA ALA A 147 6.47 20.95 7.41
C ALA A 147 5.80 19.66 7.88
N ILE A 148 6.37 18.48 7.57
CA ILE A 148 5.87 17.17 7.97
C ILE A 148 5.83 17.01 9.49
N THR A 149 6.86 17.52 10.19
CA THR A 149 7.00 17.41 11.66
C THR A 149 6.37 18.56 12.41
N GLY A 150 5.86 19.57 11.72
CA GLY A 150 5.29 20.78 12.35
C GLY A 150 6.31 21.70 13.00
N LEU A 151 7.61 21.54 12.69
CA LEU A 151 8.71 22.31 13.25
C LEU A 151 9.08 23.55 12.41
N ILE A 152 8.28 23.95 11.43
CA ILE A 152 8.56 25.16 10.67
C ILE A 152 8.52 26.37 11.59
N ALA A 153 9.69 26.97 11.80
CA ALA A 153 9.81 28.26 12.43
C ALA A 153 9.25 29.33 11.50
N ALA A 154 8.49 30.26 12.09
CA ALA A 154 8.05 31.54 11.57
C ALA A 154 7.98 31.73 10.06
N GLY A 155 6.82 31.72 9.51
CA GLY A 155 6.52 31.91 8.09
C GLY A 155 5.11 31.42 7.81
N ALA A 156 4.86 30.82 6.73
CA ALA A 156 3.57 30.44 6.22
C ALA A 156 2.76 29.40 7.02
N TYR A 157 3.44 28.53 7.72
CA TYR A 157 2.81 27.59 8.64
C TYR A 157 3.01 27.99 10.11
N ALA A 158 3.51 29.13 10.37
CA ALA A 158 4.37 29.43 11.48
C ALA A 158 3.71 29.82 12.77
N ALA A 159 2.55 30.21 12.83
CA ALA A 159 1.97 30.56 14.11
C ALA A 159 1.33 29.31 14.74
N GLY A 160 2.15 28.42 15.31
CA GLY A 160 1.69 27.32 16.13
C GLY A 160 2.00 25.91 15.62
N GLY A 161 2.88 25.69 14.66
CA GLY A 161 3.24 24.35 14.19
C GLY A 161 2.02 23.55 13.73
N LEU A 162 1.93 22.26 14.14
CA LEU A 162 0.76 21.41 13.84
C LEU A 162 -0.54 21.94 14.42
N ALA A 163 -0.52 22.67 15.55
CA ALA A 163 -1.70 23.34 16.10
C ALA A 163 -2.16 24.48 15.19
N GLY A 164 -1.24 25.22 14.58
CA GLY A 164 -1.54 26.21 13.56
C GLY A 164 -2.13 25.59 12.30
N TYR A 165 -1.76 24.35 11.96
CA TYR A 165 -2.37 23.55 10.91
C TYR A 165 -3.81 23.19 11.24
N ALA A 166 -4.06 22.62 12.41
CA ALA A 166 -5.38 22.19 12.85
C ALA A 166 -6.35 23.36 12.98
N SER A 167 -5.90 24.51 13.49
CA SER A 167 -6.71 25.73 13.63
C SER A 167 -7.13 26.33 12.28
N LYS A 168 -6.42 26.00 11.19
CA LYS A 168 -6.73 26.40 9.81
C LYS A 168 -7.50 25.34 9.03
N GLY A 169 -8.02 24.30 9.69
CA GLY A 169 -8.78 23.23 9.05
C GLY A 169 -7.94 22.20 8.32
N TYR A 170 -6.62 22.17 8.52
CA TYR A 170 -5.77 21.13 7.96
C TYR A 170 -5.79 19.89 8.86
N THR A 171 -6.13 18.75 8.31
CA THR A 171 -5.91 17.47 8.97
C THR A 171 -4.41 17.17 8.96
N VAL A 172 -3.84 16.96 10.13
CA VAL A 172 -2.49 16.42 10.25
C VAL A 172 -2.57 14.96 9.82
N GLY A 173 -2.08 14.69 8.63
CA GLY A 173 -2.19 13.37 8.07
C GLY A 173 -1.31 12.35 8.78
N THR A 174 -1.53 11.09 8.45
CA THR A 174 -0.76 9.92 8.90
C THR A 174 0.77 10.06 8.68
N ALA A 175 1.21 10.99 7.82
CA ALA A 175 2.63 11.29 7.59
C ALA A 175 3.42 11.59 8.87
N VAL A 176 2.80 12.26 9.84
CA VAL A 176 3.44 12.61 11.12
C VAL A 176 3.77 11.37 11.94
N ALA A 177 2.93 10.36 11.92
CA ALA A 177 3.19 9.11 12.66
C ALA A 177 4.41 8.35 12.10
N PHE A 178 4.67 8.45 10.80
CA PHE A 178 5.88 7.87 10.21
C PHE A 178 7.13 8.63 10.62
N ALA A 179 7.02 9.94 10.84
CA ALA A 179 8.11 10.77 11.34
C ALA A 179 8.36 10.63 12.87
N ALA A 180 7.56 9.83 13.57
CA ALA A 180 7.58 9.73 15.04
C ALA A 180 8.93 9.35 15.65
N ASN A 181 9.75 8.60 14.91
CA ASN A 181 11.09 8.19 15.36
C ASN A 181 12.19 9.21 15.03
N ILE A 182 11.87 10.28 14.31
CA ILE A 182 12.84 11.33 13.94
C ILE A 182 13.05 12.26 15.14
N LYS A 183 14.28 12.31 15.64
CA LYS A 183 14.70 13.21 16.71
C LYS A 183 15.13 14.58 16.15
N SER A 184 15.93 14.56 15.09
CA SER A 184 16.39 15.77 14.42
C SER A 184 16.80 15.48 12.99
N PHE A 185 16.90 16.54 12.18
CA PHE A 185 17.40 16.47 10.81
C PHE A 185 18.06 17.80 10.44
N SER A 186 19.11 17.74 9.62
CA SER A 186 19.86 18.93 9.20
C SER A 186 20.54 18.73 7.86
N ALA A 187 20.70 19.80 7.09
CA ALA A 187 21.56 19.83 5.93
C ALA A 187 23.03 19.83 6.37
N LYS A 188 23.82 18.86 5.91
CA LYS A 188 25.26 18.78 6.15
C LYS A 188 26.06 19.42 5.03
N SER A 189 25.51 19.40 3.83
CA SER A 189 26.01 20.12 2.65
C SER A 189 24.84 20.42 1.73
N THR A 190 25.11 20.98 0.54
CA THR A 190 24.09 21.28 -0.47
C THR A 190 23.25 20.05 -0.85
N TYR A 191 23.84 18.86 -0.83
CA TYR A 191 23.18 17.62 -1.28
C TYR A 191 23.25 16.48 -0.26
N VAL A 192 23.50 16.79 1.02
CA VAL A 192 23.52 15.78 2.09
C VAL A 192 22.62 16.22 3.23
N VAL A 193 21.68 15.36 3.59
CA VAL A 193 20.81 15.51 4.77
C VAL A 193 21.12 14.41 5.76
N GLU A 194 21.26 14.77 7.03
CA GLU A 194 21.39 13.83 8.13
C GLU A 194 20.09 13.78 8.94
N PHE A 195 19.62 12.58 9.23
CA PHE A 195 18.52 12.32 10.14
C PHE A 195 19.05 11.58 11.37
N VAL A 196 18.68 12.06 12.55
CA VAL A 196 18.96 11.41 13.83
C VAL A 196 17.65 10.85 14.38
N LEU A 197 17.65 9.62 14.83
CA LEU A 197 16.49 8.88 15.31
C LEU A 197 16.56 8.69 16.82
N ASP A 198 15.43 8.64 17.48
CA ASP A 198 15.32 8.28 18.91
C ASP A 198 15.71 6.82 19.15
N ARG A 199 15.28 5.92 18.26
CA ARG A 199 15.50 4.47 18.33
C ARG A 199 16.21 3.98 17.08
N ALA A 200 16.98 2.90 17.22
CA ALA A 200 17.55 2.18 16.09
C ALA A 200 16.43 1.74 15.11
N GLN A 201 16.65 1.97 13.83
CA GLN A 201 15.68 1.63 12.78
C GLN A 201 16.37 1.25 11.49
N ASN A 202 16.29 -0.03 11.10
CA ASN A 202 16.93 -0.56 9.88
C ASN A 202 16.14 -0.29 8.60
N ASP A 203 14.86 0.02 8.72
CA ASP A 203 13.92 0.25 7.60
C ASP A 203 13.56 1.73 7.40
N PHE A 204 14.42 2.65 7.85
CA PHE A 204 14.15 4.09 7.82
C PHE A 204 13.90 4.66 6.42
N LEU A 205 14.47 4.05 5.36
CA LEU A 205 14.16 4.46 3.99
C LEU A 205 12.68 4.25 3.64
N GLY A 206 12.05 3.23 4.23
CA GLY A 206 10.61 3.02 4.15
C GLY A 206 9.81 4.13 4.84
N THR A 207 10.32 4.65 5.95
CA THR A 207 9.76 5.83 6.61
C THR A 207 9.81 7.06 5.71
N LEU A 208 10.95 7.31 5.05
CA LEU A 208 11.10 8.44 4.11
C LEU A 208 10.22 8.28 2.86
N TYR A 209 9.97 7.05 2.42
CA TYR A 209 9.04 6.76 1.34
C TYR A 209 7.57 6.97 1.76
N ALA A 210 7.24 6.70 3.02
CA ALA A 210 5.90 6.88 3.62
C ALA A 210 4.78 6.32 2.73
N SER A 211 4.94 5.08 2.23
CA SER A 211 3.96 4.45 1.33
C SER A 211 3.67 5.26 0.06
N GLY A 212 4.72 5.89 -0.49
CA GLY A 212 4.61 6.75 -1.66
C GLY A 212 4.02 8.13 -1.38
N ARG A 213 3.94 8.54 -0.12
CA ARG A 213 3.43 9.84 0.34
C ARG A 213 4.51 10.78 0.86
N GLY A 214 5.76 10.31 0.95
CA GLY A 214 6.93 11.12 1.32
C GLY A 214 7.31 12.14 0.23
N PHE A 215 6.32 12.88 -0.24
CA PHE A 215 6.46 13.83 -1.34
C PHE A 215 7.37 15.00 -0.99
N MET A 216 8.26 15.33 -1.93
CA MET A 216 9.04 16.57 -1.89
C MET A 216 8.30 17.69 -2.64
N ARG A 217 8.00 18.75 -1.93
CA ARG A 217 7.32 19.95 -2.41
C ARG A 217 8.31 21.10 -2.52
N SER A 218 8.11 22.01 -3.47
CA SER A 218 8.88 23.24 -3.51
C SER A 218 8.71 24.02 -2.19
N PRO A 219 9.78 24.58 -1.63
CA PRO A 219 9.68 25.45 -0.47
C PRO A 219 8.67 26.59 -0.63
N ALA A 220 8.51 27.13 -1.84
CA ALA A 220 7.52 28.17 -2.15
C ALA A 220 6.07 27.71 -1.92
N GLN A 221 5.79 26.40 -2.05
CA GLN A 221 4.44 25.87 -1.81
C GLN A 221 4.04 25.99 -0.33
N PHE A 222 4.99 26.12 0.57
CA PHE A 222 4.74 26.34 2.00
C PHE A 222 4.47 27.79 2.37
N ALA A 223 4.52 28.73 1.41
CA ALA A 223 4.33 30.17 1.67
C ALA A 223 2.92 30.52 2.18
N SER A 224 1.89 29.79 1.76
CA SER A 224 0.53 29.96 2.27
C SER A 224 -0.29 28.68 2.19
N SER A 225 -1.34 28.62 2.99
CA SER A 225 -2.32 27.52 2.93
C SER A 225 -3.06 27.46 1.61
N THR A 226 -3.36 28.61 1.02
CA THR A 226 -4.02 28.69 -0.30
C THR A 226 -3.12 28.14 -1.40
N THR A 227 -1.86 28.57 -1.44
CA THR A 227 -0.87 28.07 -2.41
C THR A 227 -0.66 26.56 -2.26
N CYS A 228 -0.54 26.08 -1.03
CA CYS A 228 -0.40 24.66 -0.74
C CYS A 228 -1.61 23.83 -1.24
N ALA A 229 -2.82 24.34 -1.06
CA ALA A 229 -4.04 23.59 -1.39
C ALA A 229 -4.34 23.52 -2.89
N SER A 230 -4.02 24.60 -3.62
CA SER A 230 -4.51 24.82 -4.99
C SER A 230 -3.42 24.85 -6.06
N SER A 231 -2.14 24.99 -5.68
CA SER A 231 -1.04 25.19 -6.64
C SER A 231 0.13 24.24 -6.33
N PRO A 232 -0.02 22.94 -6.57
CA PRO A 232 1.01 21.96 -6.26
C PRO A 232 2.25 22.14 -7.14
N VAL A 233 3.43 22.17 -6.50
CA VAL A 233 4.73 22.33 -7.14
C VAL A 233 5.66 21.23 -6.66
N GLY A 234 5.97 20.28 -7.51
CA GLY A 234 6.86 19.14 -7.26
C GLY A 234 8.04 19.10 -8.20
N THR A 235 8.71 17.94 -8.23
CA THR A 235 9.83 17.63 -9.15
C THR A 235 9.40 16.64 -10.25
N GLY A 236 8.15 16.22 -10.23
CA GLY A 236 7.65 15.10 -11.02
C GLY A 236 7.59 15.33 -12.53
N PRO A 237 7.24 14.27 -13.28
CA PRO A 237 7.22 14.30 -14.75
C PRO A 237 6.14 15.20 -15.34
N PHE A 238 5.14 15.57 -14.56
CA PHE A 238 4.06 16.45 -15.02
C PHE A 238 3.86 17.62 -14.07
N LYS A 239 3.56 18.79 -14.65
CA LYS A 239 3.22 20.03 -13.94
C LYS A 239 1.71 20.14 -13.79
N PHE A 240 1.29 20.71 -12.69
CA PHE A 240 -0.10 21.04 -12.44
C PHE A 240 -0.63 22.08 -13.46
N VAL A 241 -1.86 21.85 -13.93
CA VAL A 241 -2.58 22.78 -14.81
C VAL A 241 -3.82 23.30 -14.10
N SER A 242 -4.72 22.40 -13.69
CA SER A 242 -5.95 22.76 -13.00
C SER A 242 -6.50 21.61 -12.18
N TYR A 243 -7.34 21.96 -11.21
CA TYR A 243 -8.02 21.03 -10.34
C TYR A 243 -9.44 21.50 -10.04
N THR A 244 -10.38 20.57 -10.13
CA THR A 244 -11.77 20.70 -9.68
C THR A 244 -12.16 19.45 -8.89
N SER A 245 -13.38 19.41 -8.34
CA SER A 245 -13.91 18.18 -7.72
C SER A 245 -13.94 16.99 -8.66
N ASP A 246 -14.04 17.25 -9.96
CA ASP A 246 -14.31 16.25 -11.00
C ASP A 246 -13.06 15.78 -11.72
N GLU A 247 -12.02 16.63 -11.79
CA GLU A 247 -10.78 16.28 -12.49
C GLU A 247 -9.55 17.03 -12.00
N LEU A 248 -8.40 16.38 -12.15
CA LEU A 248 -7.07 16.95 -12.07
C LEU A 248 -6.41 16.87 -13.45
N ILE A 249 -5.95 18.01 -13.96
CA ILE A 249 -5.22 18.10 -15.22
C ILE A 249 -3.77 18.42 -14.95
N VAL A 250 -2.88 17.63 -15.57
CA VAL A 250 -1.44 17.84 -15.53
C VAL A 250 -0.85 17.82 -16.92
N ALA A 251 0.17 18.64 -17.18
CA ALA A 251 0.88 18.74 -18.45
C ALA A 251 2.35 18.35 -18.31
N LYS A 252 2.97 17.94 -19.40
CA LYS A 252 4.38 17.56 -19.48
C LYS A 252 5.30 18.56 -18.80
N ASN A 253 6.19 18.08 -17.96
CA ASN A 253 7.36 18.83 -17.50
C ASN A 253 8.49 18.66 -18.52
N ALA A 254 8.66 19.64 -19.41
CA ALA A 254 9.70 19.60 -20.44
C ALA A 254 11.13 19.60 -19.87
N SER A 255 11.30 20.06 -18.63
CA SER A 255 12.58 20.08 -17.90
C SER A 255 12.70 18.93 -16.91
N TYR A 256 11.99 17.81 -17.13
CA TYR A 256 12.05 16.67 -16.23
C TYR A 256 13.44 16.03 -16.24
N TRP A 257 13.97 15.73 -15.09
CA TRP A 257 15.37 15.35 -14.89
C TRP A 257 15.73 13.93 -15.34
N ARG A 258 14.74 13.02 -15.51
CA ARG A 258 15.00 11.63 -15.91
C ARG A 258 14.91 11.45 -17.41
N THR A 259 15.76 10.56 -17.91
CA THR A 259 15.67 9.98 -19.25
C THR A 259 15.26 8.51 -19.18
N ASP A 260 14.76 7.96 -20.26
CA ASP A 260 14.49 6.54 -20.38
C ASP A 260 15.83 5.77 -20.33
N PRO A 261 16.05 4.89 -19.35
CA PRO A 261 17.34 4.22 -19.15
C PRO A 261 17.70 3.23 -20.29
N ASN A 262 16.73 2.88 -21.14
CA ASN A 262 16.96 1.97 -22.26
C ASN A 262 17.33 2.70 -23.55
N THR A 263 16.80 3.92 -23.74
CA THR A 263 16.91 4.66 -25.01
C THR A 263 17.59 6.01 -24.86
N ASN A 264 17.81 6.47 -23.63
CA ASN A 264 18.28 7.82 -23.29
C ASN A 264 17.35 8.96 -23.76
N ALA A 265 16.12 8.62 -24.14
CA ALA A 265 15.11 9.60 -24.58
C ALA A 265 14.63 10.45 -23.39
N ALA A 266 14.33 11.72 -23.63
CA ALA A 266 13.76 12.61 -22.62
C ALA A 266 12.37 12.12 -22.19
N LEU A 267 12.07 12.24 -20.92
CA LEU A 267 10.77 11.86 -20.33
C LEU A 267 10.03 13.10 -19.80
N PRO A 268 8.71 13.02 -19.62
CA PRO A 268 7.79 11.95 -20.00
C PRO A 268 7.44 12.00 -21.50
N TYR A 269 6.85 10.91 -22.00
CA TYR A 269 6.42 10.83 -23.40
C TYR A 269 5.10 11.57 -23.68
N LEU A 270 4.12 11.47 -22.75
CA LEU A 270 2.81 12.11 -22.90
C LEU A 270 2.90 13.63 -22.71
N ASP A 271 2.05 14.38 -23.41
CA ASP A 271 1.92 15.84 -23.23
C ASP A 271 1.00 16.19 -22.06
N LYS A 272 -0.03 15.37 -21.81
CA LYS A 272 -1.08 15.69 -20.85
C LYS A 272 -1.74 14.45 -20.28
N ILE A 273 -2.12 14.53 -19.00
CA ILE A 273 -2.98 13.54 -18.36
C ILE A 273 -4.14 14.27 -17.70
N THR A 274 -5.36 13.77 -17.94
CA THR A 274 -6.57 14.20 -17.26
C THR A 274 -7.07 13.05 -16.37
N PHE A 275 -6.96 13.20 -15.04
CA PHE A 275 -7.50 12.27 -14.08
C PHE A 275 -8.93 12.68 -13.75
N LYS A 276 -9.92 11.85 -14.15
CA LYS A 276 -11.34 12.11 -13.96
C LYS A 276 -11.88 11.33 -12.76
N ASN A 277 -12.56 12.03 -11.86
CA ASN A 277 -13.24 11.41 -10.73
C ASN A 277 -14.55 10.76 -11.22
N VAL A 278 -14.52 9.44 -11.40
CA VAL A 278 -15.69 8.63 -11.79
C VAL A 278 -15.91 7.60 -10.69
N LYS A 279 -16.67 7.94 -9.65
CA LYS A 279 -16.86 7.13 -8.44
C LYS A 279 -17.45 5.76 -8.73
N GLU A 280 -18.43 5.68 -9.63
CA GLU A 280 -19.13 4.44 -9.94
C GLU A 280 -18.30 3.53 -10.85
N GLY A 281 -17.96 2.33 -10.35
CA GLY A 281 -17.16 1.33 -11.07
C GLY A 281 -17.79 0.89 -12.40
N SER A 282 -19.13 0.81 -12.47
CA SER A 282 -19.87 0.49 -13.69
C SER A 282 -19.68 1.54 -14.78
N GLN A 283 -19.74 2.83 -14.42
CA GLN A 283 -19.51 3.94 -15.34
C GLN A 283 -18.06 3.98 -15.81
N ARG A 284 -17.09 3.77 -14.90
CA ARG A 284 -15.66 3.68 -15.23
C ARG A 284 -15.40 2.53 -16.21
N ALA A 285 -15.98 1.35 -15.96
CA ALA A 285 -15.84 0.20 -16.85
C ALA A 285 -16.47 0.44 -18.22
N ALA A 286 -17.65 1.05 -18.28
CA ALA A 286 -18.28 1.44 -19.55
C ALA A 286 -17.41 2.44 -20.33
N ALA A 287 -16.85 3.44 -19.65
CA ALA A 287 -16.01 4.47 -20.27
C ALA A 287 -14.69 3.90 -20.83
N VAL A 288 -14.06 2.93 -20.13
CA VAL A 288 -12.89 2.21 -20.67
C VAL A 288 -13.30 1.35 -21.88
N ARG A 289 -14.44 0.68 -21.82
CA ARG A 289 -14.94 -0.17 -22.90
C ARG A 289 -15.24 0.60 -24.18
N THR A 290 -15.75 1.82 -24.06
CA THR A 290 -16.07 2.70 -25.21
C THR A 290 -14.86 3.53 -25.68
N GLY A 291 -13.77 3.56 -24.88
CA GLY A 291 -12.61 4.40 -25.16
C GLY A 291 -12.77 5.87 -24.78
N THR A 292 -13.85 6.24 -24.08
CA THR A 292 -14.03 7.59 -23.50
C THR A 292 -12.99 7.88 -22.41
N LEU A 293 -12.57 6.84 -21.68
CA LEU A 293 -11.38 6.82 -20.83
C LEU A 293 -10.32 5.90 -21.46
N ASP A 294 -9.08 6.34 -21.46
CA ASP A 294 -7.95 5.51 -21.90
C ASP A 294 -7.58 4.46 -20.83
N ALA A 295 -7.85 4.76 -19.57
CA ALA A 295 -7.61 3.87 -18.43
C ALA A 295 -8.63 4.09 -17.32
N GLY A 296 -8.88 3.04 -16.52
CA GLY A 296 -9.67 3.13 -15.31
C GLY A 296 -9.06 2.29 -14.20
N MET A 297 -9.04 2.83 -12.98
CA MET A 297 -8.57 2.11 -11.80
C MET A 297 -9.74 1.43 -11.08
N PHE A 298 -9.54 0.18 -10.66
CA PHE A 298 -10.54 -0.66 -10.01
C PHE A 298 -9.97 -1.37 -8.80
N THR A 299 -10.84 -1.68 -7.82
CA THR A 299 -10.49 -2.49 -6.65
C THR A 299 -11.16 -3.87 -6.70
N ALA A 300 -10.40 -4.93 -6.48
CA ALA A 300 -10.93 -6.29 -6.40
C ALA A 300 -11.86 -6.50 -5.19
N GLY A 301 -11.83 -5.61 -4.20
CA GLY A 301 -12.66 -5.70 -3.00
C GLY A 301 -14.16 -5.53 -3.27
N SER A 302 -14.52 -4.60 -4.15
CA SER A 302 -15.92 -4.26 -4.47
C SER A 302 -16.26 -4.33 -5.96
N GLU A 303 -15.25 -4.26 -6.84
CA GLU A 303 -15.42 -4.08 -8.28
C GLU A 303 -14.94 -5.28 -9.11
N ALA A 304 -14.77 -6.44 -8.47
CA ALA A 304 -14.31 -7.69 -9.09
C ALA A 304 -15.06 -8.07 -10.37
N THR A 305 -16.37 -7.79 -10.43
CA THR A 305 -17.20 -8.09 -11.60
C THR A 305 -16.77 -7.27 -12.82
N PHE A 306 -16.49 -5.98 -12.64
CA PHE A 306 -16.05 -5.09 -13.72
C PHE A 306 -14.63 -5.42 -14.19
N ILE A 307 -13.75 -5.77 -13.26
CA ILE A 307 -12.40 -6.25 -13.57
C ILE A 307 -12.49 -7.50 -14.46
N LYS A 308 -13.33 -8.47 -14.10
CA LYS A 308 -13.55 -9.68 -14.88
C LYS A 308 -14.11 -9.41 -16.27
N ASP A 309 -15.13 -8.58 -16.36
CA ASP A 309 -15.75 -8.24 -17.66
C ASP A 309 -14.73 -7.63 -18.60
N LEU A 310 -13.98 -6.63 -18.16
CA LEU A 310 -12.96 -5.97 -18.99
C LEU A 310 -11.78 -6.90 -19.32
N ARG A 311 -11.36 -7.74 -18.40
CA ARG A 311 -10.29 -8.74 -18.63
C ARG A 311 -10.67 -9.76 -19.71
N LEU A 312 -11.92 -10.19 -19.74
CA LEU A 312 -12.43 -11.11 -20.78
C LEU A 312 -12.47 -10.45 -22.16
N ARG A 313 -12.56 -9.13 -22.23
CA ARG A 313 -12.57 -8.34 -23.47
C ARG A 313 -11.15 -8.01 -23.94
N LYS A 314 -10.33 -9.02 -24.19
CA LYS A 314 -8.90 -8.88 -24.54
C LYS A 314 -8.63 -8.00 -25.76
N SER A 315 -9.58 -7.82 -26.67
CA SER A 315 -9.48 -6.90 -27.80
C SER A 315 -9.68 -5.42 -27.41
N VAL A 316 -10.31 -5.18 -26.25
CA VAL A 316 -10.68 -3.83 -25.79
C VAL A 316 -9.72 -3.33 -24.72
N ALA A 317 -9.37 -4.20 -23.74
CA ALA A 317 -8.62 -3.77 -22.57
C ALA A 317 -7.41 -4.66 -22.25
N THR A 318 -6.43 -4.03 -21.60
CA THR A 318 -5.28 -4.69 -20.94
C THR A 318 -5.36 -4.42 -19.44
N GLU A 319 -5.11 -5.43 -18.63
CA GLU A 319 -5.07 -5.30 -17.18
C GLU A 319 -3.62 -5.21 -16.66
N TYR A 320 -3.38 -4.22 -15.82
CA TYR A 320 -2.17 -4.09 -14.99
C TYR A 320 -2.56 -4.20 -13.53
N LYS A 321 -2.17 -5.31 -12.92
CA LYS A 321 -2.54 -5.65 -11.55
C LYS A 321 -1.47 -5.18 -10.57
N SER A 322 -1.88 -4.61 -9.45
CA SER A 322 -0.96 -4.28 -8.36
C SER A 322 -0.26 -5.54 -7.86
N PRO A 323 1.07 -5.54 -7.74
CA PRO A 323 1.80 -6.66 -7.15
C PRO A 323 1.64 -6.73 -5.62
N VAL A 324 1.15 -5.65 -5.01
CA VAL A 324 0.96 -5.51 -3.57
C VAL A 324 -0.48 -5.83 -3.22
N GLU A 325 -0.68 -6.70 -2.27
CA GLU A 325 -1.99 -7.11 -1.78
C GLU A 325 -2.37 -6.28 -0.56
N TYR A 326 -3.57 -5.73 -0.60
CA TYR A 326 -4.19 -5.01 0.50
C TYR A 326 -5.12 -5.95 1.24
N TYR A 327 -5.37 -5.68 2.51
CA TYR A 327 -6.34 -6.48 3.25
C TYR A 327 -7.20 -5.63 4.19
N PRO A 328 -8.54 -5.82 4.14
CA PRO A 328 -9.43 -5.34 5.18
C PRO A 328 -9.07 -6.00 6.50
N SER A 329 -8.94 -5.21 7.53
CA SER A 329 -8.75 -5.69 8.87
C SER A 329 -9.86 -5.20 9.77
N LEU A 330 -10.33 -6.07 10.66
CA LEU A 330 -11.23 -5.75 11.74
C LEU A 330 -10.36 -5.30 12.92
N TRP A 331 -10.43 -4.03 13.25
CA TRP A 331 -9.71 -3.45 14.38
C TRP A 331 -10.61 -3.49 15.60
N LEU A 332 -10.23 -4.31 16.57
CA LEU A 332 -11.02 -4.60 17.77
C LEU A 332 -10.57 -3.66 18.87
N ASN A 333 -11.39 -2.66 19.20
CA ASN A 333 -11.08 -1.61 20.16
C ASN A 333 -11.02 -2.16 21.59
N GLN A 334 -9.83 -2.24 22.14
CA GLN A 334 -9.58 -2.77 23.48
C GLN A 334 -9.59 -1.68 24.56
N GLY A 335 -9.37 -0.43 24.16
CA GLY A 335 -9.28 0.72 25.07
C GLY A 335 -10.61 1.42 25.37
N LYS A 336 -11.65 1.18 24.59
CA LYS A 336 -12.97 1.82 24.81
C LYS A 336 -13.63 1.25 26.07
N PRO A 337 -14.08 2.07 27.04
CA PRO A 337 -14.83 1.61 28.18
C PRO A 337 -16.05 0.79 27.78
N GLY A 338 -16.20 -0.38 28.37
CA GLY A 338 -17.32 -1.28 28.08
C GLY A 338 -17.21 -2.07 26.78
N SER A 339 -16.17 -1.86 25.97
CA SER A 339 -15.92 -2.71 24.79
C SER A 339 -15.68 -4.16 25.21
N PRO A 340 -16.34 -5.13 24.58
CA PRO A 340 -16.09 -6.54 24.87
C PRO A 340 -14.67 -6.96 24.47
N PHE A 341 -14.03 -6.22 23.57
CA PHE A 341 -12.74 -6.59 22.98
C PHE A 341 -11.51 -6.30 23.87
N ALA A 342 -11.69 -5.69 25.04
CA ALA A 342 -10.68 -5.76 26.10
C ALA A 342 -10.40 -7.23 26.50
N ASN A 343 -11.44 -8.09 26.43
CA ASN A 343 -11.32 -9.51 26.75
C ASN A 343 -10.81 -10.33 25.54
N LYS A 344 -9.78 -11.17 25.77
CA LYS A 344 -9.16 -12.01 24.74
C LYS A 344 -10.14 -13.02 24.15
N ASN A 345 -11.01 -13.65 24.99
CA ASN A 345 -11.96 -14.63 24.51
C ASN A 345 -13.00 -14.01 23.58
N ALA A 346 -13.44 -12.76 23.82
CA ALA A 346 -14.33 -12.04 22.93
C ALA A 346 -13.66 -11.80 21.56
N ARG A 347 -12.38 -11.41 21.54
CA ARG A 347 -11.64 -11.23 20.27
C ARG A 347 -11.51 -12.54 19.50
N LEU A 348 -11.08 -13.62 20.16
CA LEU A 348 -10.92 -14.94 19.54
C LEU A 348 -12.28 -15.51 19.09
N ALA A 349 -13.35 -15.31 19.85
CA ALA A 349 -14.71 -15.70 19.46
C ALA A 349 -15.10 -15.07 18.10
N LEU A 350 -14.96 -13.74 18.02
CA LEU A 350 -15.29 -13.01 16.78
C LEU A 350 -14.49 -13.51 15.58
N LEU A 351 -13.17 -13.62 15.73
CA LEU A 351 -12.26 -13.93 14.63
C LEU A 351 -12.37 -15.39 14.18
N THR A 352 -12.63 -16.31 15.10
CA THR A 352 -12.81 -17.75 14.82
C THR A 352 -14.15 -18.04 14.15
N CYS A 353 -15.15 -17.15 14.31
CA CYS A 353 -16.47 -17.28 13.68
C CYS A 353 -16.52 -16.84 12.21
N ILE A 354 -15.45 -16.32 11.62
CA ILE A 354 -15.45 -15.80 10.25
C ILE A 354 -14.98 -16.86 9.26
N ASP A 355 -15.87 -17.34 8.41
CA ASP A 355 -15.53 -18.14 7.22
C ASP A 355 -14.95 -17.25 6.12
N ARG A 356 -13.64 -17.00 6.24
CA ARG A 356 -12.93 -16.13 5.29
C ARG A 356 -12.81 -16.73 3.89
N VAL A 357 -12.86 -18.06 3.77
CA VAL A 357 -12.84 -18.72 2.46
C VAL A 357 -14.14 -18.43 1.72
N ASN A 358 -15.26 -18.61 2.41
CA ASN A 358 -16.57 -18.29 1.83
C ASN A 358 -16.72 -16.78 1.60
N TYR A 359 -16.20 -15.92 2.51
CA TYR A 359 -16.17 -14.47 2.29
C TYR A 359 -15.44 -14.12 0.99
N ALA A 360 -14.22 -14.62 0.78
CA ALA A 360 -13.44 -14.35 -0.43
C ALA A 360 -14.16 -14.86 -1.70
N LYS A 361 -14.84 -16.01 -1.61
CA LYS A 361 -15.63 -16.57 -2.72
C LYS A 361 -16.84 -15.71 -3.06
N VAL A 362 -17.64 -15.34 -2.07
CA VAL A 362 -18.92 -14.65 -2.27
C VAL A 362 -18.71 -13.16 -2.53
N ARG A 363 -17.91 -12.49 -1.69
CA ARG A 363 -17.67 -11.04 -1.77
C ARG A 363 -16.58 -10.68 -2.79
N GLY A 364 -15.49 -11.42 -2.80
CA GLY A 364 -14.40 -11.24 -3.74
C GLY A 364 -14.60 -11.86 -5.11
N LYS A 365 -15.73 -12.58 -5.34
CA LYS A 365 -16.07 -13.20 -6.63
C LYS A 365 -14.94 -14.03 -7.24
N GLY A 366 -14.06 -14.61 -6.40
CA GLY A 366 -12.89 -15.37 -6.83
C GLY A 366 -11.68 -14.51 -7.23
N GLU A 367 -11.74 -13.19 -7.07
CA GLU A 367 -10.61 -12.28 -7.33
C GLU A 367 -9.78 -12.01 -6.08
N THR A 368 -10.24 -12.43 -4.92
CA THR A 368 -9.54 -12.22 -3.64
C THR A 368 -9.17 -13.53 -2.98
N THR A 369 -8.14 -13.50 -2.13
CA THR A 369 -7.65 -14.64 -1.35
C THR A 369 -7.71 -14.33 0.14
N VAL A 370 -7.70 -15.36 1.00
CA VAL A 370 -7.74 -15.17 2.47
C VAL A 370 -6.44 -14.52 2.96
N ALA A 371 -6.56 -13.42 3.68
CA ALA A 371 -5.44 -12.77 4.36
C ALA A 371 -5.17 -13.48 5.70
N LYS A 372 -3.92 -13.92 5.89
CA LYS A 372 -3.50 -14.73 7.05
C LYS A 372 -2.29 -14.16 7.79
N SER A 373 -1.90 -12.93 7.51
CA SER A 373 -0.70 -12.32 8.09
C SER A 373 -0.79 -10.80 8.07
N LEU A 374 0.09 -10.15 8.81
CA LEU A 374 0.27 -8.68 8.77
C LEU A 374 0.81 -8.19 7.43
N VAL A 375 1.48 -9.06 6.69
CA VAL A 375 2.05 -8.79 5.37
C VAL A 375 1.57 -9.81 4.35
N GLY A 376 1.65 -9.47 3.07
CA GLY A 376 1.24 -10.36 1.97
C GLY A 376 2.13 -11.60 1.83
N PRO A 377 1.63 -12.67 1.18
CA PRO A 377 2.32 -13.97 1.09
C PRO A 377 3.63 -13.92 0.29
N LYS A 378 3.88 -12.86 -0.47
CA LYS A 378 5.15 -12.64 -1.19
C LYS A 378 6.25 -12.03 -0.31
N SER A 379 5.89 -11.52 0.87
CA SER A 379 6.87 -11.02 1.84
C SER A 379 7.62 -12.17 2.50
N ASP A 380 8.92 -12.01 2.67
CA ASP A 380 9.74 -12.94 3.45
C ASP A 380 9.47 -12.88 4.96
N MET A 381 8.68 -11.87 5.39
CA MET A 381 8.18 -11.69 6.76
C MET A 381 6.81 -12.34 6.99
N TYR A 382 6.24 -12.99 5.98
CA TYR A 382 4.94 -13.64 6.09
C TYR A 382 4.91 -14.76 7.12
N SER A 383 3.88 -14.78 7.99
CA SER A 383 3.64 -15.81 9.00
C SER A 383 2.15 -16.07 9.15
N THR A 384 1.77 -17.34 9.17
CA THR A 384 0.38 -17.77 9.43
C THR A 384 0.20 -18.36 10.82
N SER A 385 1.25 -18.36 11.64
CA SER A 385 1.20 -18.89 13.00
C SER A 385 0.26 -18.07 13.88
N GLY A 386 -0.60 -18.73 14.64
CA GLY A 386 -1.61 -18.08 15.49
C GLY A 386 -2.88 -17.61 14.74
N PHE A 387 -2.95 -17.79 13.43
CA PHE A 387 -4.12 -17.38 12.66
C PHE A 387 -5.40 -18.14 13.08
N SER A 388 -6.45 -17.39 13.44
CA SER A 388 -7.75 -17.95 13.83
C SER A 388 -8.46 -18.58 12.63
N LYS A 389 -8.50 -19.90 12.59
CA LYS A 389 -9.25 -20.66 11.57
C LYS A 389 -10.75 -20.61 11.88
N PHE A 390 -11.58 -20.71 10.85
CA PHE A 390 -13.03 -20.79 11.02
C PHE A 390 -13.43 -22.06 11.76
N ASP A 391 -14.06 -21.90 12.92
CA ASP A 391 -14.60 -22.98 13.75
C ASP A 391 -15.73 -22.46 14.63
N VAL A 392 -16.97 -22.80 14.29
CA VAL A 392 -18.17 -22.38 15.03
C VAL A 392 -18.19 -22.95 16.46
N LYS A 393 -17.71 -24.20 16.66
CA LYS A 393 -17.68 -24.84 17.98
C LYS A 393 -16.69 -24.14 18.90
N ALA A 394 -15.49 -23.90 18.42
CA ALA A 394 -14.48 -23.17 19.15
C ALA A 394 -14.91 -21.72 19.44
N SER A 395 -15.52 -21.04 18.48
CA SER A 395 -16.05 -19.69 18.68
C SER A 395 -17.11 -19.64 19.80
N LYS A 396 -18.07 -20.58 19.81
CA LYS A 396 -19.07 -20.68 20.88
C LYS A 396 -18.43 -20.96 22.26
N ALA A 397 -17.38 -21.76 22.31
CA ALA A 397 -16.63 -21.99 23.54
C ALA A 397 -15.96 -20.70 24.05
N TYR A 398 -15.38 -19.88 23.17
CA TYR A 398 -14.84 -18.57 23.50
C TYR A 398 -15.93 -17.59 23.96
N VAL A 399 -17.13 -17.60 23.34
CA VAL A 399 -18.27 -16.79 23.81
C VAL A 399 -18.65 -17.18 25.25
N ALA A 400 -18.74 -18.48 25.52
CA ALA A 400 -19.08 -18.99 26.87
C ALA A 400 -17.99 -18.60 27.91
N ALA A 401 -16.71 -18.70 27.53
CA ALA A 401 -15.61 -18.27 28.39
C ALA A 401 -15.68 -16.75 28.67
N TYR A 402 -15.91 -15.94 27.66
CA TYR A 402 -16.11 -14.49 27.81
C TYR A 402 -17.25 -14.18 28.79
N MET A 403 -18.42 -14.80 28.61
CA MET A 403 -19.57 -14.58 29.49
C MET A 403 -19.27 -14.99 30.95
N LYS A 404 -18.60 -16.12 31.14
CA LYS A 404 -18.18 -16.59 32.47
C LYS A 404 -17.21 -15.62 33.16
N GLU A 405 -16.20 -15.13 32.43
CA GLU A 405 -15.18 -14.23 32.97
C GLU A 405 -15.70 -12.84 33.28
N THR A 406 -16.67 -12.36 32.51
CA THR A 406 -17.15 -10.97 32.62
C THR A 406 -18.49 -10.83 33.33
N GLY A 407 -19.21 -11.92 33.59
CA GLY A 407 -20.57 -11.93 34.12
C GLY A 407 -21.61 -11.43 33.11
N LYS A 408 -21.24 -11.20 31.84
CA LYS A 408 -22.16 -10.77 30.78
C LYS A 408 -23.01 -11.94 30.29
N THR A 409 -24.21 -11.66 29.83
CA THR A 409 -25.16 -12.66 29.31
C THR A 409 -25.07 -12.83 27.78
N SER A 410 -24.33 -11.97 27.10
CA SER A 410 -24.15 -12.00 25.65
C SER A 410 -22.84 -11.32 25.22
N LEU A 411 -22.32 -11.68 24.04
CA LEU A 411 -21.26 -10.95 23.37
C LEU A 411 -21.91 -10.04 22.30
N THR A 412 -22.02 -8.77 22.63
CA THR A 412 -22.62 -7.74 21.76
C THR A 412 -21.64 -6.58 21.59
N PHE A 413 -21.55 -6.02 20.38
CA PHE A 413 -20.67 -4.91 20.05
C PHE A 413 -21.23 -4.01 18.95
N SER A 414 -20.67 -2.81 18.78
CA SER A 414 -20.98 -1.87 17.71
C SER A 414 -19.91 -1.84 16.63
N MET A 415 -20.31 -1.68 15.38
CA MET A 415 -19.41 -1.48 14.24
C MET A 415 -20.01 -0.50 13.22
N PRO A 416 -19.18 0.31 12.51
CA PRO A 416 -19.68 1.15 11.44
C PRO A 416 -19.76 0.40 10.12
N SER A 417 -20.61 0.90 9.22
CA SER A 417 -20.62 0.60 7.79
C SER A 417 -20.84 1.90 7.03
N ASP A 418 -20.11 2.11 5.94
CA ASP A 418 -20.45 3.25 5.08
C ASP A 418 -21.73 2.99 4.27
N GLN A 419 -22.24 4.05 3.63
CA GLN A 419 -23.50 4.02 2.91
C GLN A 419 -23.45 3.26 1.59
N SER A 420 -22.28 2.81 1.14
CA SER A 420 -22.14 2.04 -0.11
C SER A 420 -22.81 0.68 0.01
N SER A 421 -23.46 0.24 -1.07
CA SER A 421 -24.07 -1.09 -1.14
C SER A 421 -23.06 -2.22 -0.92
N ALA A 422 -21.80 -2.01 -1.30
CA ALA A 422 -20.71 -2.96 -1.10
C ALA A 422 -20.36 -3.13 0.38
N SER A 423 -20.21 -2.02 1.11
CA SER A 423 -19.91 -2.03 2.54
C SER A 423 -21.04 -2.66 3.36
N GLN A 424 -22.27 -2.27 3.08
CA GLN A 424 -23.45 -2.85 3.75
C GLN A 424 -23.59 -4.36 3.48
N ALA A 425 -23.31 -4.81 2.26
CA ALA A 425 -23.32 -6.23 1.93
C ALA A 425 -22.17 -7.00 2.61
N ASN A 426 -21.02 -6.37 2.82
CA ASN A 426 -19.92 -6.95 3.61
C ASN A 426 -20.31 -7.07 5.09
N ALA A 427 -20.89 -6.02 5.66
CA ALA A 427 -21.39 -6.03 7.03
C ALA A 427 -22.45 -7.12 7.22
N LYS A 428 -23.46 -7.20 6.34
CA LYS A 428 -24.50 -8.22 6.38
C LYS A 428 -23.91 -9.64 6.35
N PHE A 429 -22.93 -9.90 5.49
CA PHE A 429 -22.27 -11.22 5.44
C PHE A 429 -21.64 -11.57 6.79
N LEU A 430 -20.91 -10.64 7.42
CA LEU A 430 -20.25 -10.86 8.71
C LEU A 430 -21.28 -11.06 9.83
N LEU A 431 -22.37 -10.28 9.86
CA LEU A 431 -23.47 -10.42 10.83
C LEU A 431 -24.06 -11.84 10.80
N GLU A 432 -24.33 -12.38 9.61
CA GLU A 432 -24.89 -13.73 9.46
C GLU A 432 -23.89 -14.83 9.92
N GLN A 433 -22.59 -14.59 9.78
CA GLN A 433 -21.59 -15.49 10.34
C GLN A 433 -21.59 -15.46 11.87
N TRP A 434 -21.48 -14.28 12.48
CA TRP A 434 -21.40 -14.09 13.92
C TRP A 434 -22.65 -14.56 14.65
N LYS A 435 -23.83 -14.39 14.06
CA LYS A 435 -25.09 -14.91 14.59
C LYS A 435 -25.04 -16.43 14.81
N LYS A 436 -24.37 -17.21 13.93
CA LYS A 436 -24.21 -18.66 14.09
C LYS A 436 -23.41 -19.03 15.34
N CYS A 437 -22.58 -18.13 15.81
CA CYS A 437 -21.74 -18.31 17.01
C CYS A 437 -22.33 -17.68 18.27
N GLY A 438 -23.54 -17.09 18.22
CA GLY A 438 -24.15 -16.40 19.35
C GLY A 438 -23.59 -15.02 19.61
N ILE A 439 -23.01 -14.38 18.60
CA ILE A 439 -22.43 -13.03 18.67
C ILE A 439 -23.37 -12.04 17.97
N THR A 440 -23.66 -10.91 18.60
CA THR A 440 -24.52 -9.85 18.07
C THR A 440 -23.70 -8.61 17.74
N ALA A 441 -23.80 -8.10 16.51
CA ALA A 441 -23.20 -6.84 16.13
C ALA A 441 -24.27 -5.80 15.74
N ASN A 442 -24.16 -4.59 16.30
CA ASN A 442 -24.99 -3.45 15.98
C ASN A 442 -24.29 -2.59 14.93
N VAL A 443 -24.81 -2.56 13.72
CA VAL A 443 -24.24 -1.79 12.62
C VAL A 443 -24.76 -0.37 12.63
N VAL A 444 -23.84 0.61 12.62
CA VAL A 444 -24.13 2.04 12.50
C VAL A 444 -23.76 2.48 11.08
N VAL A 445 -24.75 2.90 10.29
CA VAL A 445 -24.51 3.36 8.91
C VAL A 445 -24.26 4.85 8.91
N GLU A 446 -23.06 5.26 8.45
CA GLU A 446 -22.62 6.66 8.45
C GLU A 446 -21.82 6.99 7.17
N GLU A 447 -21.59 8.27 6.94
CA GLU A 447 -20.70 8.72 5.88
C GLU A 447 -19.25 8.23 6.12
N SER A 448 -18.56 7.82 5.05
CA SER A 448 -17.19 7.28 5.14
C SER A 448 -16.23 8.26 5.83
N ALA A 449 -16.36 9.57 5.54
CA ALA A 449 -15.52 10.61 6.17
C ALA A 449 -15.78 10.70 7.69
N VAL A 450 -17.04 10.52 8.13
CA VAL A 450 -17.41 10.52 9.55
C VAL A 450 -16.84 9.29 10.26
N ILE A 451 -16.91 8.13 9.61
CA ILE A 451 -16.30 6.89 10.13
C ILE A 451 -14.80 7.08 10.34
N ILE A 452 -14.10 7.59 9.34
CA ILE A 452 -12.66 7.84 9.40
C ILE A 452 -12.33 8.87 10.50
N ALA A 453 -13.08 9.97 10.59
CA ALA A 453 -12.91 10.95 11.64
C ALA A 453 -13.08 10.34 13.04
N LYS A 454 -14.11 9.54 13.26
CA LYS A 454 -14.35 8.85 14.52
C LYS A 454 -13.31 7.78 14.84
N ALA A 455 -12.74 7.14 13.83
CA ALA A 455 -11.69 6.13 14.00
C ALA A 455 -10.36 6.72 14.44
N PHE A 456 -10.00 7.87 13.86
CA PHE A 456 -8.72 8.55 14.11
C PHE A 456 -8.89 9.82 14.94
N ASN A 457 -10.03 10.00 15.61
CA ASN A 457 -10.43 11.29 16.13
C ASN A 457 -9.54 11.82 17.25
N ALA A 458 -9.48 13.05 17.16
CA ALA A 458 -8.58 14.07 17.56
C ALA A 458 -8.60 14.46 19.05
N ALA A 459 -7.55 15.09 19.43
CA ALA A 459 -7.06 15.61 20.66
C ALA A 459 -8.02 16.22 21.71
N PRO A 460 -9.08 16.96 21.39
CA PRO A 460 -9.91 17.56 22.44
C PRO A 460 -10.58 16.53 23.35
N LYS A 461 -10.86 15.35 22.80
CA LYS A 461 -11.55 14.28 23.53
C LYS A 461 -10.64 13.49 24.47
N VAL A 462 -9.36 13.38 24.15
CA VAL A 462 -8.37 12.72 25.02
C VAL A 462 -8.07 13.53 26.27
N ALA A 463 -7.88 14.83 26.11
CA ALA A 463 -7.67 15.74 27.22
C ALA A 463 -8.86 15.70 28.20
N ALA A 464 -10.07 15.39 27.71
CA ALA A 464 -11.27 15.18 28.51
C ALA A 464 -11.42 13.74 29.05
N GLY A 465 -10.48 12.82 28.77
CA GLY A 465 -10.62 11.41 29.12
C GLY A 465 -11.61 10.64 28.26
N GLU A 466 -12.07 11.22 27.15
CA GLU A 466 -12.98 10.56 26.22
C GLU A 466 -12.19 9.72 25.19
N TYR A 467 -12.74 8.57 24.83
CA TYR A 467 -12.10 7.64 23.89
C TYR A 467 -12.35 8.04 22.45
N TYR A 468 -11.32 7.82 21.64
CA TYR A 468 -11.23 8.24 20.26
C TYR A 468 -12.20 7.56 19.31
N ASN A 469 -12.45 6.30 19.54
CA ASN A 469 -13.24 5.49 18.65
C ASN A 469 -14.61 5.24 19.26
N ALA A 470 -15.63 5.77 18.62
CA ALA A 470 -17.03 5.59 19.05
C ALA A 470 -17.48 4.13 18.92
N TYR A 471 -16.74 3.29 18.19
CA TYR A 471 -17.11 1.92 17.88
C TYR A 471 -16.30 0.91 18.70
N ASP A 472 -16.87 -0.28 18.91
CA ASP A 472 -16.14 -1.39 19.53
C ASP A 472 -15.22 -2.08 18.51
N MET A 473 -15.60 -2.05 17.23
CA MET A 473 -14.82 -2.58 16.13
C MET A 473 -14.96 -1.69 14.91
N ILE A 474 -13.88 -1.54 14.14
CA ILE A 474 -13.90 -0.80 12.89
C ILE A 474 -13.23 -1.62 11.76
N PRO A 475 -13.90 -1.77 10.59
CA PRO A 475 -13.30 -2.40 9.42
C PRO A 475 -12.53 -1.35 8.61
N ILE A 476 -11.21 -1.32 8.70
CA ILE A 476 -10.36 -0.43 7.90
C ILE A 476 -9.32 -1.25 7.13
N LEU A 477 -9.05 -0.82 5.89
CA LEU A 477 -8.01 -1.37 5.06
C LEU A 477 -6.62 -1.04 5.63
N LEU A 478 -5.78 -2.06 5.78
CA LEU A 478 -4.34 -1.87 5.87
C LEU A 478 -3.75 -1.88 4.47
N PHE A 479 -2.80 -0.99 4.28
CA PHE A 479 -2.09 -0.79 3.04
C PHE A 479 -0.78 -1.57 3.05
N GLU A 480 -0.31 -1.96 1.88
CA GLU A 480 1.02 -2.53 1.65
C GLU A 480 1.30 -3.88 2.31
N GLY A 481 0.67 -4.92 1.80
CA GLY A 481 0.82 -6.29 2.28
C GLY A 481 2.23 -6.90 2.27
N THR A 482 3.26 -6.17 1.90
CA THR A 482 4.65 -6.68 1.87
C THR A 482 5.60 -5.93 2.79
N ASP A 483 5.16 -4.85 3.45
CA ASP A 483 6.00 -3.96 4.24
C ASP A 483 5.46 -3.77 5.66
N VAL A 484 6.25 -4.18 6.65
CA VAL A 484 5.90 -4.01 8.06
C VAL A 484 6.09 -2.57 8.52
N THR A 485 7.05 -1.82 7.95
CA THR A 485 7.35 -0.44 8.34
C THR A 485 6.12 0.44 8.30
N PHE A 486 5.34 0.34 7.21
CA PHE A 486 4.11 1.10 7.08
C PHE A 486 3.03 0.66 8.07
N ASN A 487 2.93 -0.63 8.35
CA ASN A 487 1.90 -1.18 9.24
C ASN A 487 2.23 -1.01 10.71
N LEU A 488 3.48 -0.78 11.04
CA LEU A 488 3.94 -0.71 12.43
C LEU A 488 3.15 0.30 13.29
N PRO A 489 2.95 1.56 12.88
CA PRO A 489 2.21 2.54 13.67
C PRO A 489 0.75 2.15 13.95
N PHE A 490 0.19 1.23 13.16
CA PHE A 490 -1.19 0.75 13.34
C PHE A 490 -1.29 -0.40 14.36
N VAL A 491 -0.18 -1.05 14.70
CA VAL A 491 -0.17 -2.24 15.57
C VAL A 491 0.51 -2.03 16.91
N VAL A 492 1.46 -1.10 17.05
CA VAL A 492 2.11 -0.76 18.33
C VAL A 492 1.18 0.05 19.22
N THR A 493 1.40 0.02 20.53
CA THR A 493 0.54 0.73 21.50
C THR A 493 0.62 2.24 21.32
N ASN A 494 1.82 2.74 21.05
CA ASN A 494 2.10 4.16 20.86
C ASN A 494 3.29 4.34 19.92
N ALA A 495 3.11 5.14 18.88
CA ALA A 495 4.19 5.54 17.98
C ALA A 495 5.31 6.32 18.72
N PHE A 496 4.99 6.92 19.87
CA PHE A 496 5.92 7.68 20.73
C PHE A 496 6.02 7.01 22.09
N PRO A 497 6.97 6.08 22.32
CA PRO A 497 7.22 5.52 23.65
C PRO A 497 7.51 6.62 24.68
N ALA A 498 7.32 6.32 25.95
CA ALA A 498 7.53 7.28 27.04
C ALA A 498 8.94 7.91 27.00
N THR A 499 9.93 7.11 26.58
CA THR A 499 11.34 7.53 26.42
C THR A 499 11.61 8.34 25.14
N SER A 500 10.64 8.54 24.25
CA SER A 500 10.85 9.31 23.02
C SER A 500 11.14 10.76 23.32
N THR A 501 12.21 11.27 22.74
CA THR A 501 12.62 12.69 22.77
C THR A 501 12.27 13.41 21.46
N SER A 502 11.51 12.76 20.58
CA SER A 502 11.08 13.34 19.31
C SER A 502 10.32 14.66 19.56
N PRO A 503 10.73 15.76 18.88
CA PRO A 503 10.04 17.05 19.03
C PRO A 503 8.58 16.99 18.58
N VAL A 504 8.23 16.00 17.76
CA VAL A 504 6.86 15.78 17.28
C VAL A 504 5.97 15.16 18.35
N LYS A 505 6.54 14.53 19.40
CA LYS A 505 5.78 13.86 20.47
C LYS A 505 4.79 14.78 21.16
N ALA A 506 5.24 15.94 21.62
CA ALA A 506 4.38 16.92 22.31
C ALA A 506 3.29 17.46 21.38
N LEU A 507 3.65 17.73 20.12
CA LEU A 507 2.71 18.18 19.09
C LEU A 507 1.65 17.11 18.80
N PHE A 508 2.07 15.86 18.69
CA PHE A 508 1.18 14.73 18.42
C PHE A 508 0.23 14.48 19.60
N GLN A 509 0.73 14.50 20.82
CA GLN A 509 -0.06 14.30 22.03
C GLN A 509 -1.01 15.46 22.33
N ASN A 510 -0.60 16.70 22.10
CA ASN A 510 -1.35 17.88 22.50
C ASN A 510 -2.28 18.43 21.41
N SER A 511 -1.98 18.20 20.12
CA SER A 511 -2.72 18.88 19.05
C SER A 511 -3.50 17.97 18.14
N VAL A 512 -3.21 16.67 18.07
CA VAL A 512 -3.80 15.80 17.05
C VAL A 512 -4.44 14.57 17.63
N GLY A 513 -3.96 14.06 18.75
CA GLY A 513 -4.50 12.86 19.39
C GLY A 513 -4.66 11.65 18.47
N VAL A 514 -3.98 11.62 17.33
CA VAL A 514 -4.09 10.52 16.37
C VAL A 514 -3.26 9.35 16.88
N VAL A 515 -3.92 8.47 17.60
CA VAL A 515 -3.36 7.14 17.85
C VAL A 515 -3.66 6.31 16.62
N LEU A 516 -2.65 5.96 15.86
CA LEU A 516 -2.83 5.10 14.67
C LEU A 516 -3.15 3.66 15.05
N SER A 517 -2.82 3.22 16.27
CA SER A 517 -3.23 1.91 16.79
C SER A 517 -4.74 1.87 16.97
N LEU A 518 -5.45 1.41 15.96
CA LEU A 518 -6.92 1.33 15.95
C LEU A 518 -7.48 0.29 16.94
N ASN A 519 -6.62 -0.58 17.47
CA ASN A 519 -6.98 -1.53 18.53
C ASN A 519 -7.00 -0.88 19.92
N HIS A 520 -6.33 0.23 20.12
CA HIS A 520 -6.16 0.92 21.40
C HIS A 520 -5.74 -0.05 22.54
N HIS A 521 -4.91 -1.05 22.23
CA HIS A 521 -4.41 -1.97 23.23
C HIS A 521 -3.26 -1.36 24.04
N SER A 522 -3.06 -1.84 25.25
CA SER A 522 -1.98 -1.41 26.15
C SER A 522 -0.88 -2.47 26.32
N ASP A 523 -0.85 -3.47 25.47
CA ASP A 523 0.10 -4.58 25.55
C ASP A 523 1.47 -4.19 25.00
N THR A 524 2.39 -3.85 25.89
CA THR A 524 3.76 -3.42 25.57
C THR A 524 4.65 -4.52 25.01
N ALA A 525 4.24 -5.80 25.11
CA ALA A 525 4.95 -6.90 24.46
C ALA A 525 4.95 -6.74 22.93
N VAL A 526 3.87 -6.21 22.36
CA VAL A 526 3.80 -5.86 20.93
C VAL A 526 4.90 -4.86 20.56
N ASP A 527 5.02 -3.78 21.33
CA ASP A 527 6.03 -2.73 21.09
C ASP A 527 7.44 -3.30 21.17
N THR A 528 7.71 -4.10 22.22
CA THR A 528 9.01 -4.74 22.44
C THR A 528 9.42 -5.61 21.26
N ILE A 529 8.52 -6.44 20.75
CA ILE A 529 8.81 -7.35 19.64
C ILE A 529 9.05 -6.57 18.34
N PHE A 530 8.15 -5.65 18.00
CA PHE A 530 8.25 -4.92 16.75
C PHE A 530 9.41 -3.92 16.71
N TYR A 531 9.69 -3.24 17.83
CA TYR A 531 10.86 -2.36 17.92
C TYR A 531 12.18 -3.12 17.92
N ALA A 532 12.23 -4.35 18.48
CA ALA A 532 13.38 -5.23 18.31
C ALA A 532 13.59 -5.63 16.84
N GLY A 533 12.51 -5.77 16.06
CA GLY A 533 12.58 -5.95 14.62
C GLY A 533 13.21 -4.75 13.89
N GLN A 534 12.81 -3.54 14.26
CA GLN A 534 13.41 -2.31 13.70
C GLN A 534 14.87 -2.13 14.09
N ALA A 535 15.24 -2.51 15.32
CA ALA A 535 16.60 -2.37 15.81
C ALA A 535 17.56 -3.49 15.32
N ALA A 536 17.06 -4.51 14.64
CA ALA A 536 17.87 -5.62 14.18
C ALA A 536 18.91 -5.17 13.14
N GLN A 537 20.17 -5.58 13.34
CA GLN A 537 21.29 -5.23 12.46
C GLN A 537 21.26 -5.93 11.10
N THR A 538 20.46 -6.97 10.97
CA THR A 538 20.33 -7.75 9.74
C THR A 538 18.86 -7.94 9.35
N ARG A 539 18.61 -8.05 8.03
CA ARG A 539 17.27 -8.37 7.52
C ARG A 539 16.75 -9.71 8.09
N THR A 540 17.64 -10.68 8.31
CA THR A 540 17.27 -11.98 8.91
C THR A 540 16.79 -11.80 10.35
N GLY A 541 17.48 -11.01 11.15
CA GLY A 541 17.05 -10.68 12.53
C GLY A 541 15.72 -9.94 12.56
N ALA A 542 15.55 -8.93 11.71
CA ALA A 542 14.28 -8.20 11.56
C ALA A 542 13.13 -9.15 11.20
N LYS A 543 13.33 -10.01 10.23
CA LYS A 543 12.36 -11.00 9.75
C LYS A 543 11.89 -11.94 10.87
N VAL A 544 12.81 -12.43 11.71
CA VAL A 544 12.46 -13.29 12.85
C VAL A 544 11.52 -12.55 13.79
N LYS A 545 11.87 -11.30 14.15
CA LYS A 545 11.06 -10.48 15.08
C LYS A 545 9.71 -10.09 14.49
N TYR A 546 9.64 -9.73 13.22
CA TYR A 546 8.36 -9.38 12.59
C TYR A 546 7.42 -10.59 12.44
N LYS A 547 7.97 -11.80 12.22
CA LYS A 547 7.17 -13.04 12.27
C LYS A 547 6.67 -13.36 13.66
N GLU A 548 7.53 -13.17 14.68
CA GLU A 548 7.17 -13.30 16.08
C GLU A 548 6.04 -12.33 16.45
N GLY A 549 6.18 -11.05 16.10
CA GLY A 549 5.15 -10.03 16.33
C GLY A 549 3.83 -10.34 15.62
N THR A 550 3.88 -10.78 14.37
CA THR A 550 2.67 -11.19 13.63
C THR A 550 1.98 -12.36 14.33
N THR A 551 2.74 -13.37 14.78
CA THR A 551 2.22 -14.52 15.53
C THR A 551 1.58 -14.07 16.84
N TYR A 552 2.23 -13.15 17.56
CA TYR A 552 1.71 -12.59 18.80
C TYR A 552 0.36 -11.87 18.60
N LEU A 553 0.28 -10.98 17.59
CA LEU A 553 -0.95 -10.28 17.25
C LEU A 553 -2.10 -11.25 16.93
N GLN A 554 -1.81 -12.30 16.17
CA GLN A 554 -2.81 -13.29 15.76
C GLN A 554 -3.27 -14.15 16.94
N THR A 555 -2.34 -14.69 17.73
CA THR A 555 -2.64 -15.54 18.89
C THR A 555 -3.45 -14.81 19.97
N ASN A 556 -3.28 -13.49 20.07
CA ASN A 556 -4.01 -12.66 21.01
C ASN A 556 -5.26 -11.99 20.42
N GLY A 557 -5.56 -12.26 19.15
CA GLY A 557 -6.73 -11.72 18.46
C GLY A 557 -6.69 -10.20 18.28
N PHE A 558 -5.49 -9.60 18.17
CA PHE A 558 -5.35 -8.16 17.96
C PHE A 558 -5.59 -7.73 16.52
N MET A 559 -5.60 -8.67 15.58
CA MET A 559 -5.71 -8.41 14.17
C MET A 559 -6.72 -9.32 13.50
N GLY A 560 -7.70 -8.71 12.85
CA GLY A 560 -8.78 -9.40 12.15
C GLY A 560 -8.68 -9.32 10.63
N SER A 561 -7.59 -9.81 10.03
CA SER A 561 -7.47 -9.87 8.58
C SER A 561 -8.54 -10.76 7.95
N ILE A 562 -9.13 -10.31 6.82
CA ILE A 562 -10.22 -11.03 6.16
C ILE A 562 -9.72 -11.62 4.83
N ASN A 563 -9.46 -10.79 3.84
CA ASN A 563 -9.01 -11.22 2.53
C ASN A 563 -7.98 -10.24 1.95
N HIS A 564 -7.13 -10.71 1.05
CA HIS A 564 -6.28 -9.84 0.26
C HIS A 564 -7.09 -9.29 -0.91
N ILE A 565 -7.02 -8.00 -1.11
CA ILE A 565 -7.53 -7.32 -2.29
C ILE A 565 -6.36 -6.71 -3.06
N TYR A 566 -6.57 -6.45 -4.33
CA TYR A 566 -5.61 -5.76 -5.18
C TYR A 566 -6.30 -4.66 -5.97
N TYR A 567 -5.52 -3.78 -6.53
CA TYR A 567 -5.98 -2.78 -7.48
C TYR A 567 -5.57 -3.18 -8.89
N SER A 568 -6.46 -2.92 -9.85
CA SER A 568 -6.22 -3.11 -11.28
C SER A 568 -6.38 -1.80 -12.01
N LEU A 569 -5.37 -1.45 -12.80
CA LEU A 569 -5.53 -0.47 -13.87
C LEU A 569 -5.90 -1.22 -15.14
N LEU A 570 -7.08 -0.97 -15.66
CA LEU A 570 -7.55 -1.50 -16.93
C LEU A 570 -7.47 -0.39 -17.98
N THR A 571 -6.71 -0.64 -19.05
CA THR A 571 -6.41 0.36 -20.07
C THR A 571 -6.95 -0.08 -21.41
N THR A 572 -7.29 0.87 -22.28
CA THR A 572 -7.50 0.56 -23.69
C THR A 572 -6.21 0.07 -24.34
N LYS A 573 -6.32 -0.53 -25.51
CA LYS A 573 -5.14 -0.99 -26.29
C LYS A 573 -4.28 0.15 -26.84
N LYS A 574 -4.77 1.38 -26.73
CA LYS A 574 -4.06 2.59 -27.19
C LYS A 574 -2.96 3.05 -26.23
N LEU A 575 -2.83 2.41 -25.03
CA LEU A 575 -1.77 2.74 -24.09
C LEU A 575 -0.70 1.65 -24.06
N ALA A 576 0.55 2.07 -24.05
CA ALA A 576 1.73 1.24 -23.92
C ALA A 576 2.74 1.86 -22.94
N GLY A 577 3.82 1.15 -22.65
CA GLY A 577 4.88 1.62 -21.76
C GLY A 577 4.59 1.51 -20.26
N ILE A 578 3.40 1.04 -19.87
CA ILE A 578 3.06 0.84 -18.45
C ILE A 578 3.97 -0.24 -17.86
N GLY A 579 4.73 0.12 -16.82
CA GLY A 579 5.69 -0.78 -16.18
C GLY A 579 6.95 -1.08 -16.99
N SER A 580 7.17 -0.42 -18.12
CA SER A 580 8.36 -0.62 -18.95
C SER A 580 9.60 0.11 -18.44
N LEU A 581 9.41 1.15 -17.63
CA LEU A 581 10.49 1.98 -17.12
C LEU A 581 11.08 1.38 -15.83
N GLN A 582 12.40 1.25 -15.79
CA GLN A 582 13.14 0.82 -14.61
C GLN A 582 13.48 2.01 -13.72
N LEU A 583 13.40 1.82 -12.40
CA LEU A 583 13.82 2.85 -11.43
C LEU A 583 15.33 3.08 -11.47
N VAL A 584 16.09 1.98 -11.50
CA VAL A 584 17.54 1.99 -11.65
C VAL A 584 17.89 0.94 -12.69
N LYS A 585 18.84 1.24 -13.57
CA LYS A 585 19.29 0.31 -14.61
C LYS A 585 19.54 -1.09 -14.05
N GLY A 586 18.89 -2.09 -14.62
CA GLY A 586 19.01 -3.49 -14.23
C GLY A 586 18.20 -3.90 -12.98
N LYS A 587 17.49 -2.99 -12.33
CA LYS A 587 16.59 -3.32 -11.21
C LYS A 587 15.16 -3.55 -11.69
N THR A 588 14.40 -4.33 -10.91
CA THR A 588 13.02 -4.68 -11.22
C THR A 588 12.17 -3.45 -11.48
N GLN A 589 11.43 -3.48 -12.55
CA GLN A 589 10.54 -2.41 -12.97
C GLN A 589 9.49 -2.12 -11.91
N ARG A 590 9.18 -0.84 -11.78
CA ARG A 590 8.03 -0.36 -11.06
C ARG A 590 6.81 -0.46 -11.97
N VAL A 591 5.98 -1.48 -11.73
CA VAL A 591 4.69 -1.62 -12.40
C VAL A 591 3.65 -0.82 -11.60
N VAL A 592 2.46 -1.28 -11.40
CA VAL A 592 1.50 -0.66 -10.49
C VAL A 592 1.97 -0.89 -9.06
N THR A 593 2.39 0.15 -8.37
CA THR A 593 2.75 0.11 -6.95
C THR A 593 1.79 0.96 -6.16
N ASN A 594 1.43 0.52 -4.98
CA ASN A 594 0.69 1.31 -4.00
C ASN A 594 -0.24 2.37 -4.60
N PHE A 595 -1.32 1.91 -5.24
CA PHE A 595 -2.33 2.80 -5.82
C PHE A 595 -1.93 3.56 -7.09
N GLY A 596 -0.79 3.27 -7.70
CA GLY A 596 -0.42 4.03 -8.89
C GLY A 596 0.52 3.32 -9.82
N ILE A 597 0.61 3.87 -11.00
CA ILE A 597 1.64 3.56 -11.98
C ILE A 597 2.61 4.74 -12.10
N ASP A 598 3.79 4.46 -12.60
CA ASP A 598 4.70 5.48 -13.08
C ASP A 598 4.26 5.90 -14.51
N TRP A 599 3.65 7.07 -14.61
CA TRP A 599 3.20 7.63 -15.88
C TRP A 599 4.35 8.11 -16.77
N THR A 600 5.55 8.18 -16.23
CA THR A 600 6.73 8.74 -16.89
C THR A 600 7.06 8.05 -18.21
N GLY A 601 6.96 6.73 -18.26
CA GLY A 601 7.27 5.93 -19.43
C GLY A 601 6.06 5.56 -20.29
N VAL A 602 4.87 6.07 -19.97
CA VAL A 602 3.62 5.76 -20.70
C VAL A 602 3.50 6.59 -21.96
N TYR A 603 2.98 5.98 -23.01
CA TYR A 603 2.73 6.63 -24.30
C TYR A 603 1.51 6.06 -24.99
N LYS A 604 0.92 6.84 -25.94
CA LYS A 604 -0.13 6.36 -26.82
C LYS A 604 0.48 5.64 -28.03
N THR A 605 -0.12 4.51 -28.36
CA THR A 605 0.11 3.86 -29.65
C THR A 605 -0.77 4.53 -30.71
N ALA A 606 -0.30 4.56 -31.93
CA ALA A 606 -1.08 5.07 -33.08
C ALA A 606 -2.39 4.31 -33.27
#